data_4377a4b202c91cb731df0e3a1e9cef27
#
_entry.id   4377a4b202c91cb731df0e3a1e9cef27
#
_cell.length_a   1.000
_cell.length_b   1.000
_cell.length_c   1.000
_cell.angle_alpha   90.00
_cell.angle_beta   90.00
_cell.angle_gamma   90.00
#
_symmetry.space_group_name_H-M   'P 1'
#
loop_
_entity.id
_entity.type
_entity.pdbx_description
1 polymer ?
#
loop_
_entity_poly.entity_id
_entity_poly.type
_entity_poly.pdbx_seq_one_letter_code
_entity_poly.pdbx_strand_id
1 'polypeptide(L)'
;MRTIKLPNSSNRVCAPIMLIAMLFVVSPATAADAADAEHGKKLYTGKCGGCHDTRVHTRPNRIVHTYDDLVNRVRFCDTNAKTNFTDKDILDVSEYLNNEFYKFLKIDS
;
A
#
# COMPACT_ATOMS: atom_id res chain seq x y z
N MET A 1 10.50 -64.44 55.08
CA MET A 1 9.70 -63.74 54.09
C MET A 1 9.78 -62.26 54.34
N ARG A 2 10.46 -61.56 53.48
CA ARG A 2 10.60 -60.08 53.56
C ARG A 2 9.55 -59.44 52.72
N THR A 3 8.60 -58.81 53.37
CA THR A 3 7.60 -57.97 52.66
C THR A 3 8.26 -56.64 52.22
N ILE A 4 8.41 -56.49 50.96
CA ILE A 4 8.90 -55.24 50.39
C ILE A 4 7.72 -54.25 50.33
N LYS A 5 7.76 -53.26 51.23
CA LYS A 5 6.79 -52.19 51.28
C LYS A 5 7.19 -51.14 50.18
N LEU A 6 6.47 -51.12 49.13
CA LEU A 6 6.62 -50.06 48.08
C LEU A 6 6.21 -48.68 48.64
N PRO A 7 7.02 -47.69 48.55
CA PRO A 7 6.60 -46.35 48.94
C PRO A 7 5.53 -45.80 47.95
N ASN A 8 4.38 -45.52 48.53
CA ASN A 8 3.32 -44.83 47.80
C ASN A 8 3.72 -43.35 47.59
N SER A 9 4.37 -43.08 46.49
CA SER A 9 4.71 -41.73 46.12
C SER A 9 3.54 -41.10 45.36
N SER A 10 2.53 -40.67 46.11
CA SER A 10 1.51 -39.78 45.58
C SER A 10 2.01 -38.32 45.58
N ASN A 11 3.09 -38.06 44.87
CA ASN A 11 3.47 -36.69 44.58
C ASN A 11 2.75 -36.25 43.31
N ARG A 12 1.49 -35.89 43.47
CA ARG A 12 0.79 -35.11 42.49
C ARG A 12 1.36 -33.68 42.57
N VAL A 13 2.47 -33.46 41.86
CA VAL A 13 2.93 -32.12 41.59
C VAL A 13 1.98 -31.56 40.55
N CYS A 14 0.99 -30.81 41.01
CA CYS A 14 0.26 -29.91 40.15
C CYS A 14 1.23 -28.81 39.72
N ALA A 15 1.88 -29.01 38.58
CA ALA A 15 2.57 -27.93 37.94
C ALA A 15 1.49 -26.95 37.44
N PRO A 16 1.51 -25.68 37.86
CA PRO A 16 0.66 -24.68 37.22
C PRO A 16 1.18 -24.51 35.79
N ILE A 17 0.39 -24.96 34.83
CA ILE A 17 0.59 -24.61 33.44
C ILE A 17 0.33 -23.12 33.39
N MET A 18 1.40 -22.32 33.49
CA MET A 18 1.34 -20.91 33.11
C MET A 18 1.09 -20.88 31.63
N LEU A 19 -0.17 -20.69 31.28
CA LEU A 19 -0.58 -20.30 29.94
C LEU A 19 -0.08 -18.88 29.75
N ILE A 20 1.14 -18.74 29.20
CA ILE A 20 1.64 -17.46 28.70
C ILE A 20 0.81 -17.19 27.47
N ALA A 21 -0.27 -16.44 27.63
CA ALA A 21 -0.98 -15.84 26.54
C ALA A 21 -0.02 -14.83 25.88
N MET A 22 0.69 -15.26 24.84
CA MET A 22 1.39 -14.34 23.93
C MET A 22 0.31 -13.51 23.27
N LEU A 23 0.09 -12.33 23.81
CA LEU A 23 -0.62 -11.25 23.12
C LEU A 23 0.22 -10.87 21.91
N PHE A 24 -0.10 -11.46 20.75
CA PHE A 24 0.34 -10.92 19.46
C PHE A 24 -0.31 -9.54 19.33
N VAL A 25 0.43 -8.52 19.68
CA VAL A 25 0.10 -7.15 19.28
C VAL A 25 0.28 -7.11 17.76
N VAL A 26 -0.79 -7.40 17.05
CA VAL A 26 -0.87 -7.11 15.62
C VAL A 26 -0.91 -5.59 15.53
N SER A 27 0.26 -4.97 15.34
CA SER A 27 0.32 -3.58 14.95
C SER A 27 -0.43 -3.45 13.62
N PRO A 28 -1.47 -2.61 13.52
CA PRO A 28 -2.02 -2.30 12.22
C PRO A 28 -0.88 -1.65 11.43
N ALA A 29 -0.35 -2.37 10.44
CA ALA A 29 0.44 -1.74 9.41
C ALA A 29 -0.46 -0.65 8.83
N THR A 30 -0.12 0.60 9.08
CA THR A 30 -0.79 1.74 8.51
C THR A 30 -0.65 1.62 7.01
N ALA A 31 -1.72 1.22 6.34
CA ALA A 31 -1.84 1.25 4.87
C ALA A 31 -1.92 2.71 4.39
N ALA A 32 -1.09 3.59 4.98
CA ALA A 32 -1.21 5.04 4.85
C ALA A 32 -0.66 5.57 3.52
N ASP A 33 0.05 4.76 2.73
CA ASP A 33 0.76 5.26 1.55
C ASP A 33 0.44 4.54 0.23
N ALA A 34 -0.55 3.67 0.20
CA ALA A 34 -1.01 3.13 -1.07
C ALA A 34 -1.70 4.24 -1.89
N ALA A 35 -1.29 4.40 -3.14
CA ALA A 35 -1.90 5.37 -4.05
C ALA A 35 -3.38 5.03 -4.29
N ASP A 36 -4.25 6.05 -4.21
CA ASP A 36 -5.70 5.93 -4.36
C ASP A 36 -6.12 6.44 -5.74
N ALA A 37 -6.38 5.51 -6.65
CA ALA A 37 -6.79 5.84 -8.02
C ALA A 37 -8.17 6.55 -8.09
N GLU A 38 -9.07 6.28 -7.17
CA GLU A 38 -10.38 6.95 -7.16
C GLU A 38 -10.27 8.41 -6.71
N HIS A 39 -9.43 8.68 -5.72
CA HIS A 39 -9.08 10.05 -5.35
C HIS A 39 -8.33 10.74 -6.50
N GLY A 40 -7.38 10.05 -7.12
CA GLY A 40 -6.65 10.54 -8.29
C GLY A 40 -7.58 10.90 -9.46
N LYS A 41 -8.61 10.11 -9.71
CA LYS A 41 -9.64 10.41 -10.72
C LYS A 41 -10.36 11.72 -10.43
N LYS A 42 -10.76 11.95 -9.19
CA LYS A 42 -11.43 13.19 -8.79
C LYS A 42 -10.53 14.40 -8.97
N LEU A 43 -9.26 14.30 -8.58
CA LEU A 43 -8.28 15.36 -8.78
C LEU A 43 -8.03 15.64 -10.27
N TYR A 44 -7.84 14.59 -11.07
CA TYR A 44 -7.61 14.71 -12.51
C TYR A 44 -8.80 15.37 -13.22
N THR A 45 -10.01 14.91 -12.98
CA THR A 45 -11.21 15.48 -13.60
C THR A 45 -11.48 16.92 -13.16
N GLY A 46 -11.21 17.25 -11.90
CA GLY A 46 -11.45 18.57 -11.34
C GLY A 46 -10.38 19.62 -11.68
N LYS A 47 -9.13 19.21 -11.88
CA LYS A 47 -8.00 20.12 -12.03
C LYS A 47 -7.27 20.01 -13.39
N CYS A 48 -7.29 18.86 -14.01
CA CYS A 48 -6.52 18.57 -15.23
C CYS A 48 -7.40 18.42 -16.49
N GLY A 49 -8.63 17.93 -16.33
CA GLY A 49 -9.53 17.63 -17.44
C GLY A 49 -9.98 18.83 -18.30
N GLY A 50 -9.80 20.06 -17.79
CA GLY A 50 -10.11 21.27 -18.55
C GLY A 50 -9.05 21.65 -19.60
N CYS A 51 -7.81 21.15 -19.48
CA CYS A 51 -6.69 21.47 -20.35
C CYS A 51 -6.26 20.31 -21.25
N HIS A 52 -6.56 19.08 -20.87
CA HIS A 52 -6.15 17.88 -21.59
C HIS A 52 -7.34 16.98 -21.88
N ASP A 53 -7.46 16.55 -23.13
CA ASP A 53 -8.28 15.39 -23.43
C ASP A 53 -7.47 14.08 -23.22
N THR A 54 -8.15 12.95 -23.21
CA THR A 54 -7.54 11.65 -22.97
C THR A 54 -6.59 11.19 -24.08
N ARG A 55 -6.60 11.84 -25.25
CA ARG A 55 -5.75 11.49 -26.39
C ARG A 55 -4.28 11.69 -26.11
N VAL A 56 -3.91 12.62 -25.21
CA VAL A 56 -2.50 12.83 -24.84
C VAL A 56 -1.88 11.59 -24.21
N HIS A 57 -2.70 10.73 -23.59
CA HIS A 57 -2.26 9.51 -22.91
C HIS A 57 -2.20 8.29 -23.83
N THR A 58 -2.94 8.32 -24.93
CA THR A 58 -3.16 7.14 -25.81
C THR A 58 -2.50 7.29 -27.18
N ARG A 59 -2.05 8.48 -27.58
CA ARG A 59 -1.42 8.71 -28.89
C ARG A 59 -0.13 7.89 -29.06
N PRO A 60 0.18 7.43 -30.29
CA PRO A 60 1.36 6.58 -30.54
C PRO A 60 2.70 7.23 -30.17
N ASN A 61 2.81 8.55 -30.30
CA ASN A 61 4.02 9.33 -30.02
C ASN A 61 4.01 9.97 -28.61
N ARG A 62 3.34 9.33 -27.66
CA ARG A 62 3.38 9.79 -26.27
C ARG A 62 4.81 9.72 -25.71
N ILE A 63 5.17 10.68 -24.88
CA ILE A 63 6.53 10.83 -24.33
C ILE A 63 6.73 10.10 -22.99
N VAL A 64 5.67 9.54 -22.43
CA VAL A 64 5.69 8.80 -21.17
C VAL A 64 5.80 7.32 -21.50
N HIS A 65 6.88 6.68 -21.07
CA HIS A 65 7.21 5.30 -21.38
C HIS A 65 7.31 4.38 -20.17
N THR A 66 7.43 4.95 -18.97
CA THR A 66 7.51 4.21 -17.69
C THR A 66 6.59 4.80 -16.65
N TYR A 67 6.37 4.08 -15.54
CA TYR A 67 5.60 4.61 -14.42
C TYR A 67 6.27 5.84 -13.80
N ASP A 68 7.60 5.84 -13.68
CA ASP A 68 8.36 6.98 -13.16
C ASP A 68 8.25 8.21 -14.07
N ASP A 69 8.30 8.01 -15.40
CA ASP A 69 8.03 9.09 -16.36
C ASP A 69 6.63 9.68 -16.15
N LEU A 70 5.65 8.81 -15.86
CA LEU A 70 4.28 9.25 -15.59
C LEU A 70 4.20 10.12 -14.34
N VAL A 71 4.78 9.67 -13.23
CA VAL A 71 4.82 10.43 -11.97
C VAL A 71 5.51 11.78 -12.19
N ASN A 72 6.66 11.79 -12.86
CA ASN A 72 7.39 13.02 -13.17
C ASN A 72 6.58 13.96 -14.07
N ARG A 73 5.82 13.42 -15.01
CA ARG A 73 4.95 14.20 -15.88
C ARG A 73 3.78 14.81 -15.11
N VAL A 74 3.16 14.09 -14.22
CA VAL A 74 2.10 14.62 -13.35
C VAL A 74 2.63 15.75 -12.48
N ARG A 75 3.81 15.60 -11.89
CA ARG A 75 4.49 16.63 -11.10
C ARG A 75 4.81 17.88 -11.94
N PHE A 76 5.29 17.70 -13.16
CA PHE A 76 5.52 18.80 -14.08
C PHE A 76 4.22 19.55 -14.39
N CYS A 77 3.13 18.84 -14.65
CA CYS A 77 1.82 19.45 -14.93
C CYS A 77 1.27 20.20 -13.71
N ASP A 78 1.42 19.65 -12.49
CA ASP A 78 1.06 20.31 -11.25
C ASP A 78 1.75 21.67 -11.11
N THR A 79 3.06 21.69 -11.32
CA THR A 79 3.86 22.93 -11.24
C THR A 79 3.37 23.98 -12.26
N ASN A 80 3.11 23.57 -13.49
CA ASN A 80 2.68 24.50 -14.55
C ASN A 80 1.22 24.96 -14.39
N ALA A 81 0.35 24.08 -13.96
CA ALA A 81 -1.07 24.38 -13.73
C ALA A 81 -1.32 25.01 -12.34
N LYS A 82 -0.30 25.03 -11.47
CA LYS A 82 -0.38 25.55 -10.10
C LYS A 82 -1.52 24.92 -9.29
N THR A 83 -1.65 23.60 -9.41
CA THR A 83 -2.72 22.86 -8.73
C THR A 83 -2.42 22.67 -7.23
N ASN A 84 -1.17 22.82 -6.83
CA ASN A 84 -0.66 22.67 -5.45
C ASN A 84 -0.98 21.27 -4.86
N PHE A 85 -0.76 20.25 -5.65
CA PHE A 85 -0.91 18.87 -5.22
C PHE A 85 0.16 18.50 -4.18
N THR A 86 -0.24 17.71 -3.20
CA THR A 86 0.71 17.03 -2.31
C THR A 86 1.40 15.89 -3.07
N ASP A 87 2.50 15.36 -2.51
CA ASP A 87 3.15 14.17 -3.11
C ASP A 87 2.19 12.99 -3.20
N LYS A 88 1.29 12.84 -2.22
CA LYS A 88 0.24 11.82 -2.28
C LYS A 88 -0.73 12.07 -3.43
N ASP A 89 -1.18 13.29 -3.63
CA ASP A 89 -2.07 13.63 -4.74
C ASP A 89 -1.43 13.32 -6.10
N ILE A 90 -0.13 13.60 -6.25
CA ILE A 90 0.66 13.26 -7.45
C ILE A 90 0.62 11.75 -7.69
N LEU A 91 0.86 10.94 -6.63
CA LEU A 91 0.82 9.48 -6.75
C LEU A 91 -0.59 8.97 -7.05
N ASP A 92 -1.61 9.52 -6.41
CA ASP A 92 -3.01 9.14 -6.64
C ASP A 92 -3.43 9.42 -8.10
N VAL A 93 -3.09 10.59 -8.63
CA VAL A 93 -3.35 10.93 -10.04
C VAL A 93 -2.57 10.01 -10.98
N SER A 94 -1.30 9.73 -10.68
CA SER A 94 -0.48 8.84 -11.48
C SER A 94 -1.05 7.42 -11.49
N GLU A 95 -1.53 6.94 -10.36
CA GLU A 95 -2.19 5.63 -10.25
C GLU A 95 -3.45 5.54 -11.10
N TYR A 96 -4.30 6.56 -11.03
CA TYR A 96 -5.48 6.65 -11.87
C TYR A 96 -5.11 6.60 -13.36
N LEU A 97 -4.18 7.44 -13.80
CA LEU A 97 -3.76 7.50 -15.20
C LEU A 97 -3.12 6.19 -15.67
N ASN A 98 -2.33 5.56 -14.80
CA ASN A 98 -1.74 4.26 -15.11
C ASN A 98 -2.81 3.18 -15.28
N ASN A 99 -3.78 3.14 -14.38
CA ASN A 99 -4.86 2.15 -14.43
C ASN A 99 -5.78 2.34 -15.62
N GLU A 100 -5.99 3.56 -16.08
CA GLU A 100 -6.87 3.83 -17.22
C GLU A 100 -6.16 3.73 -18.56
N PHE A 101 -4.94 4.26 -18.68
CA PHE A 101 -4.34 4.52 -20.00
C PHE A 101 -3.00 3.85 -20.24
N TYR A 102 -2.09 3.83 -19.26
CA TYR A 102 -0.70 3.44 -19.52
C TYR A 102 -0.41 1.96 -19.26
N LYS A 103 -0.96 1.37 -18.22
CA LYS A 103 -0.80 -0.04 -17.83
C LYS A 103 0.66 -0.46 -17.57
N PHE A 104 1.49 0.47 -17.12
CA PHE A 104 2.87 0.16 -16.76
C PHE A 104 2.93 -0.74 -15.53
N LEU A 105 3.88 -1.66 -15.54
CA LEU A 105 4.26 -2.40 -14.34
C LEU A 105 5.00 -1.46 -13.40
N LYS A 106 4.59 -1.43 -12.14
CA LYS A 106 5.33 -0.76 -11.08
C LYS A 106 6.41 -1.72 -10.63
N ILE A 107 7.66 -1.41 -10.95
CA ILE A 107 8.81 -2.14 -10.44
C ILE A 107 9.12 -1.48 -9.10
N ASP A 108 8.87 -2.18 -8.01
CA ASP A 108 9.25 -1.72 -6.68
C ASP A 108 10.78 -1.55 -6.65
N SER A 109 11.21 -0.31 -6.47
CA SER A 109 12.62 0.07 -6.37
C SER A 109 13.11 -0.08 -4.95
#